data_ff7f8dc46ce265f1113079f36f1c6ed6
#
_entry.id   ff7f8dc46ce265f1113079f36f1c6ed6
#
_cell.length_a   1.000
_cell.length_b   1.000
_cell.length_c   1.000
_cell.angle_alpha   90.00
_cell.angle_beta   90.00
_cell.angle_gamma   90.00
#
_symmetry.space_group_name_H-M   'P 1'
#
loop_
_entity.id
_entity.type
_entity.pdbx_description
1 polymer ?
#
loop_
_entity_poly.entity_id
_entity_poly.type
_entity_poly.pdbx_seq_one_letter_code
_entity_poly.pdbx_strand_id
1 'polypeptide(L)'
;MAAPAANPTPQDAVAAYKRMLAAVIDRRPSGTRQRLATALAKNRSFVSQITNPAYPTPIPASHLAQIFEVCHFSGPERQEFTRLYARAHPKKMLTERPQRAAASVELPDLGDEAKNRKLHGLVSAFVRDIARLIEDEGEKGKRR
;
A
#
# COMPACT_ATOMS: atom_id res chain seq x y z
N MET A 1 22.99 9.27 33.44
CA MET A 1 22.93 7.96 32.73
C MET A 1 21.75 7.95 31.79
N ALA A 2 22.00 7.96 30.50
CA ALA A 2 20.92 7.77 29.54
C ALA A 2 20.48 6.29 29.63
N ALA A 3 19.21 6.06 29.96
CA ALA A 3 18.63 4.73 29.84
C ALA A 3 18.81 4.24 28.40
N PRO A 4 19.19 2.97 28.16
CA PRO A 4 19.22 2.46 26.80
C PRO A 4 17.84 2.68 26.19
N ALA A 5 17.78 3.35 25.06
CA ALA A 5 16.53 3.54 24.34
C ALA A 5 15.94 2.13 24.09
N ALA A 6 14.89 1.79 24.83
CA ALA A 6 14.20 0.55 24.61
C ALA A 6 13.78 0.53 23.14
N ASN A 7 14.11 -0.55 22.43
CA ASN A 7 13.64 -0.71 21.06
C ASN A 7 12.13 -0.55 21.06
N PRO A 8 11.60 0.38 20.24
CA PRO A 8 10.17 0.64 20.26
C PRO A 8 9.39 -0.64 19.97
N THR A 9 8.40 -0.91 20.79
CA THR A 9 7.53 -2.07 20.58
C THR A 9 6.73 -1.90 19.29
N PRO A 10 6.20 -2.97 18.70
CA PRO A 10 5.31 -2.84 17.56
C PRO A 10 4.12 -1.88 17.80
N GLN A 11 3.62 -1.83 19.03
CA GLN A 11 2.55 -0.89 19.41
C GLN A 11 3.03 0.56 19.41
N ASP A 12 4.27 0.82 19.83
CA ASP A 12 4.85 2.16 19.77
C ASP A 12 5.02 2.63 18.32
N ALA A 13 5.36 1.72 17.41
CA ALA A 13 5.45 2.00 15.99
C ALA A 13 4.07 2.30 15.39
N VAL A 14 3.02 1.58 15.79
CA VAL A 14 1.62 1.88 15.41
C VAL A 14 1.25 3.30 15.86
N ALA A 15 1.51 3.63 17.11
CA ALA A 15 1.25 4.98 17.63
C ALA A 15 2.04 6.05 16.86
N ALA A 16 3.29 5.75 16.50
CA ALA A 16 4.16 6.69 15.78
C ALA A 16 3.62 7.02 14.38
N TYR A 17 3.24 6.01 13.59
CA TYR A 17 2.71 6.32 12.25
C TYR A 17 1.33 6.98 12.31
N LYS A 18 0.51 6.68 13.31
CA LYS A 18 -0.78 7.37 13.51
C LYS A 18 -0.59 8.85 13.89
N ARG A 19 0.39 9.15 14.75
CA ARG A 19 0.75 10.55 15.06
C ARG A 19 1.21 11.29 13.81
N MET A 20 2.02 10.64 12.98
CA MET A 20 2.48 11.22 11.73
C MET A 20 1.31 11.51 10.80
N LEU A 21 0.38 10.57 10.62
CA LEU A 21 -0.83 10.77 9.81
C LEU A 21 -1.66 11.94 10.35
N ALA A 22 -1.91 11.99 11.64
CA ALA A 22 -2.64 13.10 12.27
C ALA A 22 -1.95 14.44 12.01
N ALA A 23 -0.63 14.52 12.18
CA ALA A 23 0.15 15.73 11.93
C ALA A 23 0.08 16.18 10.48
N VAL A 24 0.14 15.26 9.53
CA VAL A 24 0.00 15.59 8.10
C VAL A 24 -1.38 16.15 7.81
N ILE A 25 -2.44 15.50 8.30
CA ILE A 25 -3.83 15.94 8.10
C ILE A 25 -4.04 17.34 8.71
N ASP A 26 -3.51 17.59 9.90
CA ASP A 26 -3.67 18.86 10.60
C ASP A 26 -3.01 20.03 9.85
N ARG A 27 -2.01 19.76 9.02
CA ARG A 27 -1.37 20.74 8.15
C ARG A 27 -2.08 20.94 6.82
N ARG A 28 -3.11 20.16 6.54
CA ARG A 28 -3.89 20.26 5.29
C ARG A 28 -5.15 21.12 5.50
N PRO A 29 -5.77 21.59 4.40
CA PRO A 29 -6.99 22.37 4.50
C PRO A 29 -8.11 21.63 5.25
N SER A 30 -9.02 22.39 5.85
CA SER A 30 -10.21 21.82 6.50
C SER A 30 -11.00 20.97 5.50
N GLY A 31 -11.62 19.89 5.99
CA GLY A 31 -12.35 18.94 5.16
C GLY A 31 -11.50 17.75 4.66
N THR A 32 -10.18 17.74 4.88
CA THR A 32 -9.33 16.60 4.49
C THR A 32 -9.77 15.30 5.14
N ARG A 33 -10.18 15.33 6.42
CA ARG A 33 -10.70 14.15 7.13
C ARG A 33 -11.96 13.60 6.46
N GLN A 34 -12.86 14.47 6.04
CA GLN A 34 -14.08 14.07 5.36
C GLN A 34 -13.78 13.50 3.97
N ARG A 35 -12.88 14.12 3.21
CA ARG A 35 -12.43 13.58 1.91
C ARG A 35 -11.76 12.22 2.06
N LEU A 36 -10.98 12.04 3.12
CA LEU A 36 -10.34 10.76 3.40
C LEU A 36 -11.39 9.69 3.72
N ALA A 37 -12.38 9.98 4.56
CA ALA A 37 -13.47 9.05 4.87
C ALA A 37 -14.21 8.62 3.60
N THR A 38 -14.53 9.57 2.73
CA THR A 38 -15.20 9.30 1.46
C THR A 38 -14.34 8.43 0.54
N ALA A 39 -13.06 8.76 0.38
CA ALA A 39 -12.14 8.01 -0.48
C ALA A 39 -11.94 6.57 0.00
N LEU A 40 -11.91 6.34 1.30
CA LEU A 40 -11.78 5.01 1.90
C LEU A 40 -13.12 4.24 1.97
N ALA A 41 -14.23 4.86 1.56
CA ALA A 41 -15.58 4.32 1.73
C ALA A 41 -15.87 3.94 3.21
N LYS A 42 -15.43 4.79 4.13
CA LYS A 42 -15.57 4.63 5.59
C LYS A 42 -16.25 5.85 6.19
N ASN A 43 -16.62 5.74 7.46
CA ASN A 43 -17.21 6.85 8.21
C ASN A 43 -16.14 7.69 8.91
N ARG A 44 -16.56 8.82 9.49
CA ARG A 44 -15.67 9.73 10.23
C ARG A 44 -15.04 9.07 11.46
N SER A 45 -15.76 8.17 12.10
CA SER A 45 -15.24 7.42 13.26
C SER A 45 -14.03 6.58 12.90
N PHE A 46 -14.04 5.96 11.73
CA PHE A 46 -12.88 5.20 11.22
C PHE A 46 -11.66 6.10 11.06
N VAL A 47 -11.82 7.27 10.46
CA VAL A 47 -10.72 8.25 10.31
C VAL A 47 -10.19 8.69 11.66
N SER A 48 -11.07 8.92 12.64
CA SER A 48 -10.67 9.25 14.01
C SER A 48 -9.84 8.12 14.65
N GLN A 49 -10.22 6.87 14.42
CA GLN A 49 -9.50 5.71 14.95
C GLN A 49 -8.10 5.56 14.34
N ILE A 50 -7.98 5.72 13.03
CA ILE A 50 -6.67 5.56 12.36
C ILE A 50 -5.72 6.72 12.63
N THR A 51 -6.22 7.85 13.07
CA THR A 51 -5.41 9.03 13.43
C THR A 51 -5.17 9.15 14.94
N ASN A 52 -5.78 8.31 15.75
CA ASN A 52 -5.63 8.34 17.21
C ASN A 52 -4.55 7.35 17.66
N PRO A 53 -3.40 7.83 18.16
CA PRO A 53 -2.32 6.95 18.59
C PRO A 53 -2.68 6.06 19.78
N ALA A 54 -3.70 6.43 20.57
CA ALA A 54 -4.19 5.62 21.68
C ALA A 54 -4.99 4.39 21.21
N TYR A 55 -5.45 4.37 19.96
CA TYR A 55 -6.24 3.27 19.42
C TYR A 55 -5.31 2.19 18.88
N PRO A 56 -5.32 0.94 19.40
CA PRO A 56 -4.36 -0.08 19.03
C PRO A 56 -4.61 -0.71 17.64
N THR A 57 -5.79 -0.47 17.04
CA THR A 57 -6.14 -1.05 15.75
C THR A 57 -5.24 -0.50 14.63
N PRO A 58 -4.50 -1.37 13.91
CA PRO A 58 -3.63 -0.93 12.81
C PRO A 58 -4.42 -0.37 11.63
N ILE A 59 -3.77 0.48 10.84
CA ILE A 59 -4.30 0.91 9.55
C ILE A 59 -4.14 -0.25 8.55
N PRO A 60 -5.21 -0.69 7.87
CA PRO A 60 -5.07 -1.71 6.84
C PRO A 60 -4.16 -1.25 5.69
N ALA A 61 -3.25 -2.13 5.26
CA ALA A 61 -2.31 -1.82 4.18
C ALA A 61 -3.00 -1.41 2.87
N SER A 62 -4.17 -1.96 2.59
CA SER A 62 -4.98 -1.63 1.41
C SER A 62 -5.42 -0.17 1.34
N HIS A 63 -5.42 0.56 2.47
CA HIS A 63 -5.80 1.96 2.52
C HIS A 63 -4.63 2.93 2.36
N LEU A 64 -3.39 2.46 2.46
CA LEU A 64 -2.21 3.33 2.50
C LEU A 64 -2.06 4.18 1.24
N ALA A 65 -2.24 3.60 0.05
CA ALA A 65 -2.13 4.31 -1.22
C ALA A 65 -3.11 5.49 -1.29
N GLN A 66 -4.37 5.27 -0.93
CA GLN A 66 -5.40 6.30 -0.91
C GLN A 66 -5.13 7.37 0.15
N ILE A 67 -4.64 6.97 1.32
CA ILE A 67 -4.24 7.91 2.38
C ILE A 67 -3.15 8.84 1.87
N PHE A 68 -2.11 8.32 1.23
CA PHE A 68 -1.00 9.11 0.70
C PHE A 68 -1.48 10.09 -0.38
N GLU A 69 -2.39 9.66 -1.23
CA GLU A 69 -2.94 10.49 -2.30
C GLU A 69 -3.85 11.60 -1.78
N VAL A 70 -4.85 11.26 -0.97
CA VAL A 70 -5.84 12.22 -0.44
C VAL A 70 -5.19 13.25 0.49
N CYS A 71 -4.25 12.81 1.32
CA CYS A 71 -3.55 13.66 2.28
C CYS A 71 -2.31 14.36 1.66
N HIS A 72 -2.04 14.14 0.38
CA HIS A 72 -0.91 14.73 -0.33
C HIS A 72 0.43 14.56 0.38
N PHE A 73 0.77 13.31 0.72
CA PHE A 73 2.06 13.01 1.32
C PHE A 73 3.20 13.35 0.36
N SER A 74 4.19 14.08 0.84
CA SER A 74 5.45 14.28 0.09
C SER A 74 6.25 12.98 -0.01
N GLY A 75 7.24 12.92 -0.90
CA GLY A 75 8.13 11.77 -1.01
C GLY A 75 8.78 11.38 0.33
N PRO A 76 9.42 12.33 1.04
CA PRO A 76 9.98 12.06 2.37
C PRO A 76 8.95 11.60 3.41
N GLU A 77 7.76 12.20 3.40
CA GLU A 77 6.67 11.80 4.31
C GLU A 77 6.22 10.36 4.05
N ARG A 78 6.09 9.96 2.78
CA ARG A 78 5.75 8.57 2.40
C ARG A 78 6.81 7.59 2.88
N GLN A 79 8.08 7.91 2.68
CA GLN A 79 9.19 7.06 3.10
C GLN A 79 9.21 6.87 4.61
N GLU A 80 9.06 7.94 5.37
CA GLU A 80 9.06 7.88 6.83
C GLU A 80 7.85 7.09 7.35
N PHE A 81 6.66 7.33 6.79
CA PHE A 81 5.46 6.59 7.17
C PHE A 81 5.62 5.10 6.86
N THR A 82 6.12 4.76 5.67
CA THR A 82 6.35 3.36 5.26
C THR A 82 7.37 2.69 6.17
N ARG A 83 8.42 3.40 6.57
CA ARG A 83 9.42 2.91 7.52
C ARG A 83 8.79 2.56 8.88
N LEU A 84 7.97 3.46 9.42
CA LEU A 84 7.26 3.24 10.68
C LEU A 84 6.25 2.11 10.57
N TYR A 85 5.53 2.05 9.46
CA TYR A 85 4.55 0.99 9.19
C TYR A 85 5.22 -0.39 9.08
N ALA A 86 6.34 -0.49 8.38
CA ALA A 86 7.13 -1.72 8.27
C ALA A 86 7.64 -2.20 9.64
N ARG A 87 8.06 -1.27 10.48
CA ARG A 87 8.50 -1.57 11.86
C ARG A 87 7.36 -2.10 12.72
N ALA A 88 6.16 -1.55 12.55
CA ALA A 88 4.95 -1.98 13.25
C ALA A 88 4.46 -3.36 12.78
N HIS A 89 4.65 -3.67 11.50
CA HIS A 89 4.07 -4.84 10.85
C HIS A 89 5.11 -5.60 10.02
N PRO A 90 6.17 -6.15 10.63
CA PRO A 90 7.26 -6.79 9.88
C PRO A 90 6.79 -8.00 9.06
N LYS A 91 5.78 -8.74 9.55
CA LYS A 91 5.22 -9.90 8.85
C LYS A 91 4.41 -9.52 7.61
N LYS A 92 3.71 -8.39 7.66
CA LYS A 92 2.92 -7.90 6.52
C LYS A 92 3.80 -7.44 5.36
N MET A 93 4.95 -6.85 5.66
CA MET A 93 5.89 -6.40 4.64
C MET A 93 6.59 -7.54 3.92
N LEU A 94 6.70 -8.71 4.56
CA LEU A 94 7.26 -9.91 3.93
C LEU A 94 6.27 -10.58 2.99
N THR A 95 4.98 -10.44 3.25
CA THR A 95 3.91 -11.00 2.41
C THR A 95 3.47 -10.05 1.30
N GLU A 96 3.55 -8.76 1.55
CA GLU A 96 3.34 -7.74 0.53
C GLU A 96 4.69 -7.37 -0.10
N ARG A 97 5.22 -8.24 -0.94
CA ARG A 97 6.20 -7.80 -1.93
C ARG A 97 5.62 -6.53 -2.57
N PRO A 98 6.42 -5.45 -2.72
CA PRO A 98 5.93 -4.34 -3.48
C PRO A 98 5.38 -4.93 -4.77
N GLN A 99 4.07 -4.91 -4.91
CA GLN A 99 3.48 -5.20 -6.19
C GLN A 99 4.14 -4.21 -7.14
N ARG A 100 5.15 -4.69 -7.83
CA ARG A 100 5.68 -4.00 -9.00
C ARG A 100 4.42 -3.57 -9.73
N ALA A 101 4.28 -2.26 -9.93
CA ALA A 101 3.09 -1.69 -10.52
C ALA A 101 2.59 -2.64 -11.59
N ALA A 102 1.50 -3.35 -11.28
CA ALA A 102 0.93 -4.26 -12.24
C ALA A 102 0.55 -3.40 -13.44
N ALA A 103 1.30 -3.55 -14.54
CA ALA A 103 0.94 -2.91 -15.77
C ALA A 103 -0.43 -3.45 -16.15
N SER A 104 -1.48 -2.64 -16.02
CA SER A 104 -2.80 -3.04 -16.50
C SER A 104 -2.85 -2.83 -18.00
N VAL A 105 -3.11 -3.89 -18.72
CA VAL A 105 -3.35 -3.84 -20.17
C VAL A 105 -4.85 -3.78 -20.36
N GLU A 106 -5.32 -2.70 -20.98
CA GLU A 106 -6.72 -2.60 -21.37
C GLU A 106 -6.97 -3.51 -22.58
N LEU A 107 -7.88 -4.45 -22.43
CA LEU A 107 -8.31 -5.32 -23.52
C LEU A 107 -9.55 -4.74 -24.19
N PRO A 108 -9.65 -4.80 -25.53
CA PRO A 108 -10.84 -4.32 -26.23
C PRO A 108 -12.06 -5.16 -25.89
N ASP A 109 -13.19 -4.52 -25.77
CA ASP A 109 -14.48 -5.20 -25.64
C ASP A 109 -14.95 -5.67 -27.04
N LEU A 110 -15.14 -6.98 -27.17
CA LEU A 110 -15.58 -7.59 -28.42
C LEU A 110 -17.10 -7.63 -28.57
N GLY A 111 -17.84 -7.04 -27.62
CA GLY A 111 -19.31 -6.98 -27.66
C GLY A 111 -20.02 -8.28 -27.33
N ASP A 112 -19.29 -9.32 -26.94
CA ASP A 112 -19.82 -10.63 -26.59
C ASP A 112 -19.05 -11.19 -25.39
N GLU A 113 -19.76 -11.51 -24.33
CA GLU A 113 -19.15 -11.99 -23.08
C GLU A 113 -18.32 -13.27 -23.27
N ALA A 114 -18.78 -14.20 -24.11
CA ALA A 114 -18.04 -15.42 -24.39
C ALA A 114 -16.73 -15.14 -25.13
N LYS A 115 -16.75 -14.20 -26.08
CA LYS A 115 -15.56 -13.77 -26.80
C LYS A 115 -14.59 -13.02 -25.88
N ASN A 116 -15.08 -12.18 -25.01
CA ASN A 116 -14.28 -11.46 -24.01
C ASN A 116 -13.58 -12.45 -23.06
N ARG A 117 -14.30 -13.46 -22.55
CA ARG A 117 -13.71 -14.51 -21.72
C ARG A 117 -12.59 -15.28 -22.45
N LYS A 118 -12.81 -15.61 -23.73
CA LYS A 118 -11.80 -16.29 -24.55
C LYS A 118 -10.57 -15.41 -24.77
N LEU A 119 -10.77 -14.13 -25.05
CA LEU A 119 -9.67 -13.15 -25.18
C LEU A 119 -8.86 -13.05 -23.89
N HIS A 120 -9.52 -12.89 -22.74
CA HIS A 120 -8.86 -12.85 -21.44
C HIS A 120 -8.04 -14.10 -21.14
N GLY A 121 -8.59 -15.29 -21.47
CA GLY A 121 -7.88 -16.55 -21.28
C GLY A 121 -6.64 -16.68 -22.15
N LEU A 122 -6.73 -16.31 -23.42
CA LEU A 122 -5.61 -16.35 -24.37
C LEU A 122 -4.51 -15.33 -23.98
N VAL A 123 -4.87 -14.12 -23.61
CA VAL A 123 -3.90 -13.10 -23.18
C VAL A 123 -3.22 -13.53 -21.89
N SER A 124 -3.95 -14.06 -20.92
CA SER A 124 -3.37 -14.55 -19.66
C SER A 124 -2.38 -15.69 -19.87
N ALA A 125 -2.70 -16.63 -20.77
CA ALA A 125 -1.80 -17.73 -21.14
C ALA A 125 -0.54 -17.21 -21.84
N PHE A 126 -0.69 -16.30 -22.77
CA PHE A 126 0.41 -15.68 -23.52
C PHE A 126 1.35 -14.91 -22.58
N VAL A 127 0.82 -14.12 -21.65
CA VAL A 127 1.64 -13.39 -20.67
C VAL A 127 2.42 -14.34 -19.78
N ARG A 128 1.81 -15.43 -19.33
CA ARG A 128 2.50 -16.45 -18.51
C ARG A 128 3.64 -17.12 -19.27
N ASP A 129 3.42 -17.45 -20.54
CA ASP A 129 4.44 -18.10 -21.38
C ASP A 129 5.61 -17.17 -21.65
N ILE A 130 5.35 -15.89 -21.94
CA ILE A 130 6.39 -14.87 -22.13
C ILE A 130 7.17 -14.64 -20.84
N ALA A 131 6.51 -14.52 -19.70
CA ALA A 131 7.17 -14.34 -18.41
C ALA A 131 8.13 -15.51 -18.11
N ARG A 132 7.71 -16.73 -18.43
CA ARG A 132 8.54 -17.93 -18.26
C ARG A 132 9.77 -17.90 -19.15
N LEU A 133 9.63 -17.49 -20.41
CA LEU A 133 10.75 -17.35 -21.35
C LEU A 133 11.77 -16.31 -20.87
N ILE A 134 11.32 -15.19 -20.35
CA ILE A 134 12.19 -14.13 -19.82
C ILE A 134 12.94 -14.59 -18.58
N GLU A 135 12.29 -15.35 -17.69
CA GLU A 135 12.93 -15.92 -16.50
C GLU A 135 14.01 -16.94 -16.87
N ASP A 136 13.73 -17.81 -17.85
CA ASP A 136 14.70 -18.80 -18.34
C ASP A 136 15.93 -18.15 -18.99
N GLU A 137 15.77 -17.07 -19.71
CA GLU A 137 16.89 -16.29 -20.26
C GLU A 137 17.73 -15.64 -19.17
N GLY A 138 17.09 -15.14 -18.11
CA GLY A 138 17.77 -14.54 -16.96
C GLY A 138 18.67 -15.54 -16.22
N GLU A 139 18.25 -16.80 -16.10
CA GLU A 139 19.05 -17.86 -15.47
C GLU A 139 20.24 -18.30 -16.32
N LYS A 140 20.08 -18.37 -17.65
CA LYS A 140 21.18 -18.71 -18.55
C LYS A 140 22.30 -17.66 -18.56
N GLY A 141 21.97 -16.40 -18.32
CA GLY A 141 22.95 -15.30 -18.19
C GLY A 141 23.77 -15.35 -16.90
N LYS A 142 23.31 -16.01 -15.85
CA LYS A 142 24.00 -16.13 -14.56
C LYS A 142 24.96 -17.32 -14.46
N ARG A 143 24.95 -18.24 -15.41
CA ARG A 143 25.78 -19.47 -15.40
C ARG A 143 27.11 -19.34 -16.17
N ARG A 144 27.46 -18.13 -16.57
CA ARG A 144 28.76 -17.87 -17.20
C ARG A 144 29.77 -17.25 -16.24
#